data_9ba622e1d7ddac6e4f381f5e75d6c53a
#
_entry.id   9ba622e1d7ddac6e4f381f5e75d6c53a
#
_cell.length_a   1.000
_cell.length_b   1.000
_cell.length_c   1.000
_cell.angle_alpha   90.00
_cell.angle_beta   90.00
_cell.angle_gamma   90.00
#
_symmetry.space_group_name_H-M   'P 1'
#
loop_
_entity.id
_entity.type
_entity.pdbx_description
1 polymer ?
#
loop_
_entity_poly.entity_id
_entity_poly.type
_entity_poly.pdbx_seq_one_letter_code
_entity_poly.pdbx_strand_id
1 'polypeptide(L)'
;MTIKKIATTTAILAAGTSTAFAGGLDRVTFSSNILYEEGTYAEVTYGLTTPKVSSSVLPVGTVARSFPTAKLGFKADITDKFAIAVTYNNQPVGADISYGPLGVSGVVDGQNINALGKYQFSDRISAYAGVKYQYLSGSISVPGATIVASGEGEYGYIAGAAYEIPDIKLRVALSYESEIDYSLTSTFNGGPAPSASIASTPEAWTLEFRSGVAANTLVFGSIRYAQWADAQITLPVLGTITSFTNVTSYELGVAYRFNEKFVGFTAFGYEKSDNVPQSGFAPTDGQFDISFGGQLDIGKGFKVASSIKYSKRGDSILSSVAPGARFDDNSVLTVGIKLSKSF
;
A
#
# COMPACT_ATOMS: atom_id res chain seq x y z
N MET A 1 33.20 -29.60 -4.15
CA MET A 1 32.34 -29.01 -5.19
C MET A 1 31.98 -27.61 -4.70
N THR A 2 32.71 -26.60 -5.16
CA THR A 2 32.63 -25.22 -4.65
C THR A 2 31.39 -24.60 -5.23
N ILE A 3 30.33 -24.42 -4.42
CA ILE A 3 29.14 -23.66 -4.80
C ILE A 3 29.61 -22.20 -4.94
N LYS A 4 29.74 -21.74 -6.20
CA LYS A 4 29.97 -20.33 -6.49
C LYS A 4 28.90 -19.54 -5.75
N LYS A 5 29.31 -18.57 -4.93
CA LYS A 5 28.41 -17.58 -4.31
C LYS A 5 27.58 -16.97 -5.44
N ILE A 6 26.35 -17.42 -5.55
CA ILE A 6 25.37 -16.81 -6.45
C ILE A 6 25.05 -15.47 -5.84
N ALA A 7 25.47 -14.39 -6.49
CA ALA A 7 25.15 -13.04 -6.09
C ALA A 7 23.66 -12.98 -5.75
N THR A 8 23.37 -12.56 -4.55
CA THR A 8 22.05 -12.48 -3.97
C THR A 8 21.22 -11.51 -4.79
N THR A 9 20.36 -12.02 -5.68
CA THR A 9 19.36 -11.19 -6.35
C THR A 9 18.24 -11.01 -5.35
N THR A 10 18.42 -10.06 -4.47
CA THR A 10 17.42 -9.59 -3.53
C THR A 10 16.50 -8.63 -4.28
N ALA A 11 15.25 -8.59 -3.90
CA ALA A 11 14.22 -7.69 -4.41
C ALA A 11 13.69 -7.93 -5.83
N ILE A 12 13.13 -9.11 -6.06
CA ILE A 12 11.98 -9.20 -6.92
C ILE A 12 10.76 -8.97 -6.04
N LEU A 13 10.54 -7.73 -5.69
CA LEU A 13 9.27 -7.35 -5.14
C LEU A 13 8.70 -6.26 -5.99
N ALA A 14 7.46 -6.49 -6.35
CA ALA A 14 6.62 -5.66 -7.15
C ALA A 14 7.12 -4.23 -7.25
N ALA A 15 7.55 -3.79 -8.43
CA ALA A 15 7.70 -2.38 -8.71
C ALA A 15 6.37 -1.75 -8.27
N GLY A 16 6.39 -1.09 -7.11
CA GLY A 16 5.32 -0.34 -6.46
C GLY A 16 3.91 -0.55 -6.98
N THR A 17 3.39 -1.77 -6.88
CA THR A 17 1.99 -1.99 -7.18
C THR A 17 1.20 -1.41 -6.02
N SER A 18 0.74 -0.18 -6.16
CA SER A 18 -0.26 0.37 -5.27
C SER A 18 -1.50 -0.51 -5.36
N THR A 19 -1.94 -0.99 -4.23
CA THR A 19 -3.21 -1.69 -4.10
C THR A 19 -4.16 -0.69 -3.46
N ALA A 20 -5.08 -0.10 -4.20
CA ALA A 20 -6.25 0.46 -3.55
C ALA A 20 -7.06 -0.74 -3.04
N PHE A 21 -7.23 -0.89 -1.75
CA PHE A 21 -8.01 -1.97 -1.16
C PHE A 21 -9.50 -1.65 -1.17
N ALA A 22 -10.35 -2.67 -1.19
CA ALA A 22 -11.78 -2.47 -1.31
C ALA A 22 -12.42 -1.98 0.00
N GLY A 23 -12.01 -2.51 1.15
CA GLY A 23 -12.63 -2.18 2.44
C GLY A 23 -12.10 -0.93 3.14
N GLY A 24 -11.06 -0.27 2.62
CA GLY A 24 -10.40 0.88 3.24
C GLY A 24 -9.75 1.83 2.24
N LEU A 25 -8.83 2.67 2.72
CA LEU A 25 -8.15 3.68 1.91
C LEU A 25 -6.67 3.37 1.62
N ASP A 26 -6.19 2.17 1.92
CA ASP A 26 -4.81 1.78 1.62
C ASP A 26 -4.51 1.88 0.12
N ARG A 27 -3.41 2.55 -0.23
CA ARG A 27 -2.87 2.64 -1.60
C ARG A 27 -1.50 2.02 -1.71
N VAL A 28 -0.63 2.27 -0.74
CA VAL A 28 0.72 1.71 -0.67
C VAL A 28 0.99 1.24 0.75
N THR A 29 1.07 -0.07 0.94
CA THR A 29 1.33 -0.67 2.24
C THR A 29 2.81 -0.72 2.58
N PHE A 30 3.12 -0.82 3.86
CA PHE A 30 4.46 -1.05 4.34
C PHE A 30 4.99 -2.43 3.91
N SER A 31 6.28 -2.49 3.61
CA SER A 31 7.03 -3.74 3.40
C SER A 31 8.40 -3.62 4.05
N SER A 32 8.78 -4.65 4.77
CA SER A 32 10.08 -4.74 5.45
C SER A 32 11.24 -4.99 4.49
N ASN A 33 10.99 -5.26 3.23
CA ASN A 33 11.97 -5.79 2.27
C ASN A 33 13.20 -4.92 2.09
N ILE A 34 13.08 -3.59 2.16
CA ILE A 34 14.21 -2.68 2.04
C ILE A 34 15.28 -2.91 3.12
N LEU A 35 14.88 -3.32 4.33
CA LEU A 35 15.79 -3.60 5.44
C LEU A 35 16.72 -4.80 5.19
N TYR A 36 16.42 -5.61 4.18
CA TYR A 36 17.11 -6.84 3.81
C TYR A 36 17.87 -6.73 2.48
N GLU A 37 17.96 -5.53 1.92
CA GLU A 37 18.89 -5.27 0.83
C GLU A 37 20.34 -5.27 1.34
N GLU A 38 21.29 -5.69 0.51
CA GLU A 38 22.69 -5.78 0.90
C GLU A 38 23.38 -4.42 0.85
N GLY A 39 24.23 -4.13 1.83
CA GLY A 39 25.07 -2.94 1.87
C GLY A 39 24.27 -1.64 1.91
N THR A 40 24.76 -0.64 1.22
CA THR A 40 24.04 0.62 0.99
C THR A 40 23.15 0.47 -0.25
N TYR A 41 21.88 0.80 -0.11
CA TYR A 41 20.88 0.63 -1.16
C TYR A 41 19.98 1.85 -1.25
N ALA A 42 19.63 2.24 -2.47
CA ALA A 42 18.67 3.29 -2.74
C ALA A 42 17.68 2.86 -3.82
N GLU A 43 16.42 3.28 -3.70
CA GLU A 43 15.41 3.02 -4.72
C GLU A 43 14.47 4.22 -4.91
N VAL A 44 14.00 4.38 -6.14
CA VAL A 44 12.88 5.23 -6.50
C VAL A 44 11.88 4.41 -7.29
N THR A 45 10.62 4.51 -6.91
CA THR A 45 9.51 3.83 -7.60
C THR A 45 8.48 4.87 -8.00
N TYR A 46 7.95 4.73 -9.20
CA TYR A 46 6.82 5.50 -9.69
C TYR A 46 5.75 4.56 -10.23
N GLY A 47 4.50 4.81 -9.89
CA GLY A 47 3.35 4.04 -10.34
C GLY A 47 2.22 4.94 -10.79
N LEU A 48 1.38 4.42 -11.70
CA LEU A 48 0.12 5.04 -12.10
C LEU A 48 -0.99 4.02 -11.94
N THR A 49 -2.01 4.38 -11.18
CA THR A 49 -3.21 3.56 -10.96
C THR A 49 -4.40 4.21 -11.64
N THR A 50 -5.10 3.43 -12.45
CA THR A 50 -6.26 3.86 -13.24
C THR A 50 -7.47 3.00 -12.86
N PRO A 51 -8.34 3.48 -11.95
CA PRO A 51 -9.58 2.80 -11.59
C PRO A 51 -10.64 2.96 -12.68
N LYS A 52 -11.47 1.93 -12.82
CA LYS A 52 -12.77 1.97 -13.48
C LYS A 52 -13.79 1.47 -12.45
N VAL A 53 -14.45 2.39 -11.77
CA VAL A 53 -15.45 2.10 -10.72
C VAL A 53 -16.72 2.83 -11.07
N SER A 54 -17.75 2.11 -11.44
CA SER A 54 -18.98 2.64 -11.99
C SER A 54 -20.23 1.92 -11.47
N SER A 55 -21.36 2.56 -11.64
CA SER A 55 -22.66 2.00 -11.28
C SER A 55 -23.47 1.70 -12.54
N SER A 56 -24.13 0.56 -12.57
CA SER A 56 -25.10 0.21 -13.62
C SER A 56 -26.45 0.91 -13.43
N VAL A 57 -26.71 1.43 -12.22
CA VAL A 57 -28.01 2.05 -11.86
C VAL A 57 -27.94 3.58 -11.73
N LEU A 58 -26.74 4.14 -11.52
CA LEU A 58 -26.54 5.59 -11.42
C LEU A 58 -25.78 6.10 -12.66
N PRO A 59 -26.16 7.25 -13.23
CA PRO A 59 -25.46 7.83 -14.39
C PRO A 59 -24.21 8.62 -13.97
N VAL A 60 -23.33 8.01 -13.17
CA VAL A 60 -22.18 8.69 -12.56
C VAL A 60 -20.84 8.48 -13.28
N GLY A 61 -20.80 7.57 -14.28
CA GLY A 61 -19.55 7.19 -14.95
C GLY A 61 -18.58 6.51 -13.96
N THR A 62 -17.28 6.66 -14.18
CA THR A 62 -16.28 6.21 -13.18
C THR A 62 -16.17 7.24 -12.07
N VAL A 63 -16.37 6.80 -10.82
CA VAL A 63 -16.35 7.70 -9.65
C VAL A 63 -14.97 7.88 -9.07
N ALA A 64 -14.04 6.93 -9.27
CA ALA A 64 -12.69 7.02 -8.77
C ALA A 64 -11.74 7.59 -9.83
N ARG A 65 -10.88 8.53 -9.44
CA ARG A 65 -9.90 9.14 -10.34
C ARG A 65 -8.58 8.39 -10.35
N SER A 66 -7.86 8.50 -11.46
CA SER A 66 -6.50 7.99 -11.59
C SER A 66 -5.55 8.79 -10.70
N PHE A 67 -4.57 8.09 -10.10
CA PHE A 67 -3.60 8.73 -9.23
C PHE A 67 -2.18 8.16 -9.45
N PRO A 68 -1.15 9.01 -9.34
CA PRO A 68 0.23 8.58 -9.32
C PRO A 68 0.66 8.18 -7.91
N THR A 69 1.62 7.26 -7.81
CA THR A 69 2.33 6.94 -6.56
C THR A 69 3.83 7.13 -6.78
N ALA A 70 4.51 7.68 -5.80
CA ALA A 70 5.97 7.80 -5.77
C ALA A 70 6.50 7.31 -4.43
N LYS A 71 7.52 6.44 -4.48
CA LYS A 71 8.22 5.93 -3.31
C LYS A 71 9.70 6.21 -3.44
N LEU A 72 10.31 6.60 -2.34
CA LEU A 72 11.75 6.69 -2.20
C LEU A 72 12.18 5.78 -1.07
N GLY A 73 13.30 5.11 -1.21
CA GLY A 73 13.86 4.27 -0.17
C GLY A 73 15.37 4.38 -0.13
N PHE A 74 15.91 4.45 1.07
CA PHE A 74 17.33 4.41 1.34
C PHE A 74 17.59 3.47 2.51
N LYS A 75 18.63 2.63 2.40
CA LYS A 75 19.07 1.73 3.46
C LYS A 75 20.60 1.71 3.51
N ALA A 76 21.14 1.64 4.71
CA ALA A 76 22.58 1.46 4.91
C ALA A 76 22.84 0.47 6.05
N ASP A 77 23.84 -0.40 5.86
CA ASP A 77 24.44 -1.18 6.93
C ASP A 77 25.42 -0.28 7.69
N ILE A 78 25.13 -0.02 8.96
CA ILE A 78 25.99 0.80 9.84
C ILE A 78 27.08 -0.08 10.44
N THR A 79 26.72 -1.32 10.77
CA THR A 79 27.64 -2.38 11.22
C THR A 79 27.17 -3.71 10.62
N ASP A 80 27.92 -4.78 10.82
CA ASP A 80 27.55 -6.14 10.41
C ASP A 80 26.21 -6.61 11.01
N LYS A 81 25.77 -5.97 12.12
CA LYS A 81 24.55 -6.35 12.84
C LYS A 81 23.47 -5.28 12.83
N PHE A 82 23.78 -4.06 12.49
CA PHE A 82 22.85 -2.95 12.57
C PHE A 82 22.69 -2.22 11.23
N ALA A 83 21.48 -2.11 10.76
CA ALA A 83 21.12 -1.37 9.55
C ALA A 83 20.03 -0.34 9.86
N ILE A 84 20.03 0.73 9.09
CA ILE A 84 18.97 1.74 9.10
C ILE A 84 18.30 1.81 7.73
N ALA A 85 17.03 2.17 7.71
CA ALA A 85 16.33 2.49 6.47
C ALA A 85 15.40 3.69 6.66
N VAL A 86 15.27 4.49 5.60
CA VAL A 86 14.28 5.57 5.50
C VAL A 86 13.48 5.37 4.23
N THR A 87 12.17 5.44 4.33
CA THR A 87 11.27 5.37 3.17
C THR A 87 10.31 6.54 3.17
N TYR A 88 9.96 7.01 1.99
CA TYR A 88 8.93 8.01 1.75
C TYR A 88 7.89 7.46 0.77
N ASN A 89 6.61 7.69 1.04
CA ASN A 89 5.52 7.44 0.12
C ASN A 89 4.63 8.68 0.02
N ASN A 90 4.34 9.10 -1.19
CA ASN A 90 3.45 10.24 -1.41
C ASN A 90 1.96 9.91 -1.25
N GLN A 91 1.57 8.64 -1.27
CA GLN A 91 0.18 8.19 -1.14
C GLN A 91 0.09 6.81 -0.47
N PRO A 92 0.42 6.68 0.84
CA PRO A 92 0.21 5.43 1.57
C PRO A 92 -1.29 5.11 1.73
N VAL A 93 -2.10 6.14 1.99
CA VAL A 93 -3.56 6.09 2.05
C VAL A 93 -4.15 7.21 1.20
N GLY A 94 -5.36 7.03 0.69
CA GLY A 94 -6.03 8.09 -0.05
C GLY A 94 -7.26 7.65 -0.82
N ALA A 95 -8.08 8.65 -1.15
CA ALA A 95 -9.22 8.55 -2.07
C ALA A 95 -9.30 9.81 -2.92
N ASP A 96 -9.77 9.70 -4.12
CA ASP A 96 -10.21 10.82 -4.96
C ASP A 96 -11.43 10.34 -5.74
N ILE A 97 -12.60 10.73 -5.24
CA ILE A 97 -13.89 10.28 -5.73
C ILE A 97 -14.76 11.45 -6.19
N SER A 98 -15.57 11.21 -7.20
CA SER A 98 -16.56 12.18 -7.67
C SER A 98 -17.79 11.46 -8.22
N TYR A 99 -18.92 11.71 -7.62
CA TYR A 99 -20.22 11.19 -8.05
C TYR A 99 -20.94 12.15 -9.02
N GLY A 100 -20.19 13.05 -9.66
CA GLY A 100 -20.66 13.89 -10.76
C GLY A 100 -22.05 14.50 -10.56
N PRO A 101 -23.09 13.98 -11.24
CA PRO A 101 -24.45 14.54 -11.19
C PRO A 101 -25.07 14.61 -9.79
N LEU A 102 -24.60 13.82 -8.82
CA LEU A 102 -25.09 13.87 -7.45
C LEU A 102 -24.49 15.05 -6.65
N GLY A 103 -23.53 15.79 -7.22
CA GLY A 103 -22.87 16.90 -6.54
C GLY A 103 -22.01 16.49 -5.34
N VAL A 104 -21.62 15.22 -5.25
CA VAL A 104 -20.79 14.70 -4.17
C VAL A 104 -19.39 14.40 -4.68
N SER A 105 -18.39 14.91 -4.00
CA SER A 105 -16.96 14.58 -4.25
C SER A 105 -16.19 14.58 -2.95
N GLY A 106 -15.12 13.80 -2.91
CA GLY A 106 -14.26 13.74 -1.74
C GLY A 106 -12.84 13.37 -2.09
N VAL A 107 -11.89 13.96 -1.37
CA VAL A 107 -10.47 13.69 -1.47
C VAL A 107 -9.94 13.40 -0.08
N VAL A 108 -9.15 12.34 0.02
CA VAL A 108 -8.28 12.05 1.15
C VAL A 108 -6.87 11.89 0.59
N ASP A 109 -5.91 12.61 1.12
CA ASP A 109 -4.52 12.60 0.68
C ASP A 109 -3.59 12.40 1.87
N GLY A 110 -2.78 11.35 1.82
CA GLY A 110 -1.83 10.99 2.84
C GLY A 110 -0.42 10.88 2.29
N GLN A 111 0.58 11.25 3.12
CA GLN A 111 1.99 11.07 2.82
C GLN A 111 2.68 10.50 4.06
N ASN A 112 3.67 9.62 3.91
CA ASN A 112 4.42 9.17 5.07
C ASN A 112 5.94 9.09 4.84
N ILE A 113 6.65 9.20 5.95
CA ILE A 113 8.07 8.89 6.08
C ILE A 113 8.21 7.86 7.20
N ASN A 114 8.93 6.77 6.93
CA ASN A 114 9.29 5.78 7.94
C ASN A 114 10.80 5.80 8.14
N ALA A 115 11.24 5.85 9.39
CA ALA A 115 12.64 5.72 9.80
C ALA A 115 12.78 4.47 10.67
N LEU A 116 13.55 3.50 10.22
CA LEU A 116 13.62 2.15 10.79
C LEU A 116 15.05 1.78 11.15
N GLY A 117 15.22 1.06 12.25
CA GLY A 117 16.44 0.37 12.61
C GLY A 117 16.22 -1.14 12.62
N LYS A 118 17.12 -1.91 12.03
CA LYS A 118 17.13 -3.38 12.08
C LYS A 118 18.37 -3.86 12.84
N TYR A 119 18.18 -4.81 13.75
CA TYR A 119 19.24 -5.49 14.45
C TYR A 119 19.24 -6.99 14.15
N GLN A 120 20.40 -7.49 13.73
CA GLN A 120 20.63 -8.91 13.41
C GLN A 120 21.20 -9.62 14.65
N PHE A 121 20.39 -10.45 15.31
CA PHE A 121 20.80 -11.22 16.49
C PHE A 121 21.70 -12.40 16.11
N SER A 122 21.38 -13.05 15.00
CA SER A 122 22.13 -14.18 14.42
C SER A 122 21.90 -14.20 12.90
N ASP A 123 22.59 -15.10 12.19
CA ASP A 123 22.40 -15.27 10.73
C ASP A 123 20.94 -15.61 10.32
N ARG A 124 20.11 -15.95 11.32
CA ARG A 124 18.73 -16.39 11.08
C ARG A 124 17.66 -15.49 11.70
N ILE A 125 17.99 -14.68 12.69
CA ILE A 125 16.99 -13.92 13.46
C ILE A 125 17.37 -12.46 13.47
N SER A 126 16.44 -11.63 13.07
CA SER A 126 16.52 -10.18 13.17
C SER A 126 15.22 -9.59 13.71
N ALA A 127 15.32 -8.40 14.29
CA ALA A 127 14.18 -7.58 14.62
C ALA A 127 14.41 -6.15 14.12
N TYR A 128 13.32 -5.44 13.90
CA TYR A 128 13.36 -4.04 13.49
C TYR A 128 12.23 -3.26 14.16
N ALA A 129 12.50 -1.97 14.35
CA ALA A 129 11.50 -1.03 14.83
C ALA A 129 11.81 0.36 14.29
N GLY A 130 10.82 1.22 14.32
CA GLY A 130 11.00 2.61 13.91
C GLY A 130 9.77 3.46 14.06
N VAL A 131 9.93 4.72 13.65
CA VAL A 131 8.89 5.73 13.71
C VAL A 131 8.30 5.92 12.30
N LYS A 132 6.99 6.06 12.26
CA LYS A 132 6.20 6.46 11.09
C LYS A 132 5.65 7.85 11.35
N TYR A 133 6.06 8.82 10.55
CA TYR A 133 5.42 10.13 10.50
C TYR A 133 4.48 10.15 9.30
N GLN A 134 3.21 10.44 9.52
CA GLN A 134 2.23 10.48 8.44
C GLN A 134 1.45 11.78 8.48
N TYR A 135 1.38 12.43 7.33
CA TYR A 135 0.57 13.62 7.09
C TYR A 135 -0.72 13.21 6.40
N LEU A 136 -1.84 13.78 6.85
CA LEU A 136 -3.17 13.51 6.30
C LEU A 136 -3.91 14.83 6.08
N SER A 137 -4.61 14.94 4.96
CA SER A 137 -5.51 16.03 4.63
C SER A 137 -6.71 15.51 3.85
N GLY A 138 -7.76 16.33 3.74
CA GLY A 138 -8.91 15.92 2.94
C GLY A 138 -9.92 17.03 2.72
N SER A 139 -10.85 16.74 1.82
CA SER A 139 -12.01 17.60 1.59
C SER A 139 -13.20 16.78 1.13
N ILE A 140 -14.38 17.26 1.45
CA ILE A 140 -15.63 16.71 0.92
C ILE A 140 -16.54 17.85 0.51
N SER A 141 -17.20 17.68 -0.62
CA SER A 141 -18.30 18.54 -1.07
C SER A 141 -19.54 17.70 -1.28
N VAL A 142 -20.63 18.15 -0.68
CA VAL A 142 -21.98 17.62 -0.87
C VAL A 142 -22.92 18.79 -1.18
N PRO A 143 -24.14 18.58 -1.71
CA PRO A 143 -25.07 19.67 -1.94
C PRO A 143 -25.30 20.52 -0.68
N GLY A 144 -24.93 21.82 -0.76
CA GLY A 144 -25.08 22.79 0.33
C GLY A 144 -23.95 22.78 1.38
N ALA A 145 -22.96 21.90 1.31
CA ALA A 145 -21.87 21.86 2.27
C ALA A 145 -20.52 21.49 1.64
N THR A 146 -19.49 22.25 1.97
CA THR A 146 -18.10 21.93 1.65
C THR A 146 -17.27 21.99 2.94
N ILE A 147 -16.57 20.91 3.24
CA ILE A 147 -15.66 20.83 4.37
C ILE A 147 -14.26 20.58 3.82
N VAL A 148 -13.31 21.38 4.30
CA VAL A 148 -11.88 21.19 4.02
C VAL A 148 -11.19 20.95 5.35
N ALA A 149 -10.58 19.80 5.50
CA ALA A 149 -9.75 19.42 6.62
C ALA A 149 -8.28 19.72 6.27
N SER A 150 -7.70 20.71 6.96
CA SER A 150 -6.31 21.10 6.77
C SER A 150 -5.38 19.98 7.17
N GLY A 151 -4.30 19.82 6.41
CA GLY A 151 -3.33 18.77 6.65
C GLY A 151 -2.65 18.88 8.01
N GLU A 152 -2.50 17.75 8.67
CA GLU A 152 -1.79 17.59 9.93
C GLU A 152 -0.93 16.33 9.89
N GLY A 153 0.21 16.37 10.57
CA GLY A 153 1.16 15.28 10.65
C GLY A 153 1.21 14.68 12.03
N GLU A 154 1.06 13.37 12.11
CA GLU A 154 1.05 12.61 13.34
C GLU A 154 2.05 11.45 13.29
N TYR A 155 2.35 10.91 14.47
CA TYR A 155 3.33 9.86 14.63
C TYR A 155 2.70 8.53 14.98
N GLY A 156 3.22 7.48 14.34
CA GLY A 156 3.00 6.11 14.70
C GLY A 156 4.33 5.35 14.79
N TYR A 157 4.27 4.06 14.98
CA TYR A 157 5.44 3.21 15.00
C TYR A 157 5.24 1.95 14.18
N ILE A 158 6.37 1.36 13.78
CA ILE A 158 6.46 0.08 13.10
C ILE A 158 7.38 -0.79 13.93
N ALA A 159 7.02 -2.05 14.14
CA ALA A 159 7.87 -3.04 14.77
C ALA A 159 7.72 -4.38 14.04
N GLY A 160 8.79 -5.18 14.06
CA GLY A 160 8.70 -6.49 13.45
C GLY A 160 9.94 -7.36 13.71
N ALA A 161 9.83 -8.61 13.28
CA ALA A 161 10.90 -9.57 13.36
C ALA A 161 10.90 -10.47 12.13
N ALA A 162 12.06 -11.03 11.81
CA ALA A 162 12.20 -11.99 10.73
C ALA A 162 13.05 -13.18 11.11
N TYR A 163 12.69 -14.31 10.49
CA TYR A 163 13.47 -15.53 10.47
C TYR A 163 13.96 -15.81 9.06
N GLU A 164 15.24 -16.13 8.91
CA GLU A 164 15.89 -16.37 7.62
C GLU A 164 16.64 -17.71 7.61
N ILE A 165 16.62 -18.38 6.46
CA ILE A 165 17.53 -19.48 6.12
C ILE A 165 18.24 -19.11 4.82
N PRO A 166 19.49 -18.58 4.90
CA PRO A 166 20.20 -18.03 3.73
C PRO A 166 20.38 -19.03 2.60
N ASP A 167 20.64 -20.31 2.91
CA ASP A 167 20.94 -21.36 1.93
C ASP A 167 19.80 -21.55 0.91
N ILE A 168 18.56 -21.40 1.34
CA ILE A 168 17.37 -21.53 0.51
C ILE A 168 16.67 -20.18 0.28
N LYS A 169 17.31 -19.07 0.68
CA LYS A 169 16.76 -17.71 0.58
C LYS A 169 15.38 -17.56 1.27
N LEU A 170 15.10 -18.43 2.24
CA LEU A 170 13.89 -18.30 3.04
C LEU A 170 13.99 -17.05 3.90
N ARG A 171 12.97 -16.24 3.89
CA ARG A 171 12.68 -15.24 4.90
C ARG A 171 11.19 -15.24 5.18
N VAL A 172 10.85 -15.22 6.47
CA VAL A 172 9.51 -14.97 6.97
C VAL A 172 9.63 -13.77 7.91
N ALA A 173 8.89 -12.71 7.65
CA ALA A 173 8.91 -11.49 8.44
C ALA A 173 7.49 -11.13 8.87
N LEU A 174 7.31 -10.80 10.14
CA LEU A 174 6.06 -10.28 10.68
C LEU A 174 6.27 -8.83 11.08
N SER A 175 5.43 -7.95 10.58
CA SER A 175 5.41 -6.52 10.89
C SER A 175 4.10 -6.14 11.56
N TYR A 176 4.19 -5.18 12.46
CA TYR A 176 3.06 -4.44 13.03
C TYR A 176 3.23 -2.95 12.73
N GLU A 177 2.17 -2.31 12.28
CA GLU A 177 2.03 -0.86 12.14
C GLU A 177 0.98 -0.38 13.13
N SER A 178 1.29 0.64 13.94
CA SER A 178 0.32 1.22 14.86
C SER A 178 -0.75 2.03 14.13
N GLU A 179 -1.92 2.12 14.72
CA GLU A 179 -2.92 3.13 14.41
C GLU A 179 -2.33 4.55 14.59
N ILE A 180 -2.85 5.51 13.82
CA ILE A 180 -2.55 6.94 13.96
C ILE A 180 -3.86 7.71 13.90
N ASP A 181 -4.14 8.49 14.95
CA ASP A 181 -5.31 9.34 15.08
C ASP A 181 -5.01 10.77 14.66
N TYR A 182 -5.96 11.42 14.01
CA TYR A 182 -5.88 12.80 13.53
C TYR A 182 -7.06 13.63 14.01
N SER A 183 -6.75 14.85 14.44
CA SER A 183 -7.74 15.88 14.78
C SER A 183 -7.51 17.10 13.90
N LEU A 184 -8.04 17.05 12.68
CA LEU A 184 -7.75 17.99 11.60
C LEU A 184 -8.54 19.30 11.76
N THR A 185 -7.86 20.43 11.78
CA THR A 185 -8.51 21.74 11.71
C THR A 185 -9.32 21.86 10.42
N SER A 186 -10.58 22.29 10.54
CA SER A 186 -11.51 22.25 9.42
C SER A 186 -12.18 23.59 9.17
N THR A 187 -12.54 23.82 7.91
CA THR A 187 -13.45 24.88 7.49
C THR A 187 -14.75 24.30 6.98
N PHE A 188 -15.82 25.05 7.17
CA PHE A 188 -17.15 24.74 6.66
C PHE A 188 -17.65 25.90 5.79
N ASN A 189 -17.92 25.63 4.51
CA ASN A 189 -18.32 26.65 3.52
C ASN A 189 -17.42 27.90 3.51
N GLY A 190 -16.10 27.70 3.69
CA GLY A 190 -15.09 28.76 3.66
C GLY A 190 -14.88 29.51 4.98
N GLY A 191 -15.75 29.29 5.99
CA GLY A 191 -15.58 29.78 7.35
C GLY A 191 -15.01 28.73 8.31
N PRO A 192 -14.68 29.08 9.56
CA PRO A 192 -14.29 28.09 10.56
C PRO A 192 -15.38 27.05 10.79
N ALA A 193 -15.02 25.78 10.85
CA ALA A 193 -15.94 24.73 11.23
C ALA A 193 -16.21 24.71 12.75
N PRO A 194 -17.37 24.24 13.21
CA PRO A 194 -17.71 24.19 14.65
C PRO A 194 -16.85 23.21 15.46
N SER A 195 -16.18 22.26 14.79
CA SER A 195 -15.28 21.27 15.41
C SER A 195 -14.23 20.80 14.41
N ALA A 196 -13.22 20.07 14.89
CA ALA A 196 -12.25 19.39 14.04
C ALA A 196 -12.90 18.23 13.26
N SER A 197 -12.29 17.84 12.13
CA SER A 197 -12.52 16.56 11.49
C SER A 197 -11.65 15.50 12.18
N ILE A 198 -12.24 14.37 12.51
CA ILE A 198 -11.54 13.23 13.13
C ILE A 198 -11.37 12.15 12.06
N ALA A 199 -10.17 11.62 11.97
CA ALA A 199 -9.84 10.50 11.09
C ALA A 199 -8.75 9.65 11.74
N SER A 200 -8.65 8.38 11.38
CA SER A 200 -7.51 7.55 11.76
C SER A 200 -7.00 6.74 10.56
N THR A 201 -5.77 6.28 10.65
CA THR A 201 -5.26 5.18 9.82
C THR A 201 -5.10 3.94 10.68
N PRO A 202 -5.45 2.75 10.16
CA PRO A 202 -5.62 1.56 10.97
C PRO A 202 -4.31 1.01 11.51
N GLU A 203 -4.37 0.30 12.62
CA GLU A 203 -3.33 -0.67 12.90
C GLU A 203 -3.36 -1.79 11.87
N ALA A 204 -2.17 -2.37 11.62
CA ALA A 204 -2.06 -3.45 10.66
C ALA A 204 -0.97 -4.45 10.99
N TRP A 205 -1.23 -5.71 10.68
CA TRP A 205 -0.29 -6.81 10.74
C TRP A 205 0.03 -7.30 9.34
N THR A 206 1.30 -7.47 9.03
CA THR A 206 1.75 -7.99 7.73
C THR A 206 2.75 -9.11 7.93
N LEU A 207 2.40 -10.30 7.44
CA LEU A 207 3.30 -11.44 7.31
C LEU A 207 3.81 -11.48 5.88
N GLU A 208 5.11 -11.32 5.68
CA GLU A 208 5.78 -11.46 4.38
C GLU A 208 6.61 -12.73 4.38
N PHE A 209 6.62 -13.46 3.27
CA PHE A 209 7.49 -14.62 3.11
C PHE A 209 8.10 -14.69 1.70
N ARG A 210 9.26 -15.31 1.62
CA ARG A 210 9.89 -15.71 0.35
C ARG A 210 10.74 -16.96 0.58
N SER A 211 10.89 -17.81 -0.44
CA SER A 211 11.78 -18.96 -0.42
C SER A 211 12.24 -19.34 -1.83
N GLY A 212 13.50 -19.70 -1.98
CA GLY A 212 13.98 -20.39 -3.17
C GLY A 212 13.53 -21.84 -3.14
N VAL A 213 12.74 -22.24 -4.12
CA VAL A 213 12.17 -23.59 -4.23
C VAL A 213 12.87 -24.45 -5.27
N ALA A 214 13.63 -23.81 -6.17
CA ALA A 214 14.49 -24.46 -7.16
C ALA A 214 15.64 -23.50 -7.56
N ALA A 215 16.60 -23.98 -8.36
CA ALA A 215 17.82 -23.27 -8.70
C ALA A 215 17.62 -21.82 -9.19
N ASN A 216 16.56 -21.55 -9.96
CA ASN A 216 16.26 -20.23 -10.50
C ASN A 216 14.87 -19.72 -10.10
N THR A 217 14.20 -20.39 -9.16
CA THR A 217 12.80 -20.12 -8.84
C THR A 217 12.67 -19.71 -7.38
N LEU A 218 12.01 -18.59 -7.17
CA LEU A 218 11.66 -18.06 -5.86
C LEU A 218 10.14 -17.91 -5.77
N VAL A 219 9.56 -18.43 -4.71
CA VAL A 219 8.16 -18.17 -4.32
C VAL A 219 8.16 -17.08 -3.26
N PHE A 220 7.19 -16.18 -3.34
CA PHE A 220 7.02 -15.11 -2.37
C PHE A 220 5.53 -14.81 -2.15
N GLY A 221 5.22 -14.15 -1.06
CA GLY A 221 3.85 -13.72 -0.79
C GLY A 221 3.73 -12.94 0.49
N SER A 222 2.50 -12.51 0.77
CA SER A 222 2.16 -11.81 1.99
C SER A 222 0.73 -12.06 2.41
N ILE A 223 0.47 -11.88 3.70
CA ILE A 223 -0.86 -11.79 4.29
C ILE A 223 -0.87 -10.51 5.10
N ARG A 224 -1.82 -9.59 4.83
CA ARG A 224 -1.99 -8.36 5.58
C ARG A 224 -3.39 -8.29 6.14
N TYR A 225 -3.50 -7.96 7.43
CA TYR A 225 -4.73 -7.64 8.12
C TYR A 225 -4.66 -6.19 8.60
N ALA A 226 -5.66 -5.39 8.27
CA ALA A 226 -5.77 -3.98 8.65
C ALA A 226 -7.15 -3.71 9.27
N GLN A 227 -7.16 -3.06 10.43
CA GLN A 227 -8.38 -2.81 11.23
C GLN A 227 -9.07 -1.51 10.80
N TRP A 228 -9.51 -1.44 9.55
CA TRP A 228 -10.19 -0.27 9.01
C TRP A 228 -11.55 0.01 9.65
N ALA A 229 -12.19 -0.96 10.31
CA ALA A 229 -13.46 -0.75 11.00
C ALA A 229 -13.35 0.31 12.11
N ASP A 230 -12.19 0.44 12.74
CA ASP A 230 -11.92 1.41 13.79
C ASP A 230 -11.46 2.77 13.21
N ALA A 231 -10.99 2.80 11.96
CA ALA A 231 -10.41 3.97 11.29
C ALA A 231 -11.43 4.74 10.46
N GLN A 232 -12.51 5.23 11.07
CA GLN A 232 -13.58 5.97 10.40
C GLN A 232 -13.26 7.47 10.26
N ILE A 233 -13.94 8.15 9.34
CA ILE A 233 -13.85 9.60 9.14
C ILE A 233 -15.13 10.26 9.66
N THR A 234 -14.98 11.15 10.63
CA THR A 234 -16.06 11.95 11.21
C THR A 234 -15.81 13.43 10.94
N LEU A 235 -16.77 14.09 10.33
CA LEU A 235 -16.68 15.48 9.92
C LEU A 235 -17.60 16.38 10.75
N PRO A 236 -17.24 17.66 10.94
CA PRO A 236 -18.13 18.65 11.51
C PRO A 236 -19.45 18.69 10.73
N VAL A 237 -20.56 18.84 11.43
CA VAL A 237 -21.92 18.97 10.86
C VAL A 237 -22.43 17.71 10.17
N LEU A 238 -21.60 16.95 9.45
CA LEU A 238 -22.01 15.76 8.68
C LEU A 238 -21.94 14.45 9.51
N GLY A 239 -21.20 14.44 10.62
CA GLY A 239 -20.98 13.21 11.42
C GLY A 239 -20.04 12.23 10.71
N THR A 240 -20.15 10.94 11.05
CA THR A 240 -19.34 9.87 10.45
C THR A 240 -19.84 9.60 9.03
N ILE A 241 -18.93 9.77 8.05
CA ILE A 241 -19.23 9.70 6.62
C ILE A 241 -18.73 8.42 5.96
N THR A 242 -17.98 7.62 6.67
CA THR A 242 -17.42 6.34 6.20
C THR A 242 -18.04 5.16 6.95
N SER A 243 -17.91 3.98 6.34
CA SER A 243 -18.29 2.69 6.92
C SER A 243 -17.26 1.65 6.44
N PHE A 244 -15.98 1.91 6.78
CA PHE A 244 -14.92 0.98 6.43
C PHE A 244 -15.03 -0.30 7.25
N THR A 245 -14.57 -1.40 6.66
CA THR A 245 -14.53 -2.73 7.28
C THR A 245 -13.09 -3.24 7.37
N ASN A 246 -12.83 -4.18 8.25
CA ASN A 246 -11.51 -4.77 8.39
C ASN A 246 -11.12 -5.52 7.11
N VAL A 247 -9.89 -5.30 6.66
CA VAL A 247 -9.38 -5.83 5.39
C VAL A 247 -8.36 -6.93 5.65
N THR A 248 -8.58 -8.10 5.04
CA THR A 248 -7.56 -9.15 4.95
C THR A 248 -7.20 -9.39 3.49
N SER A 249 -5.95 -9.15 3.15
CA SER A 249 -5.43 -9.35 1.80
C SER A 249 -4.33 -10.41 1.77
N TYR A 250 -4.27 -11.14 0.67
CA TYR A 250 -3.32 -12.21 0.41
C TYR A 250 -2.61 -11.95 -0.91
N GLU A 251 -1.32 -12.22 -0.97
CA GLU A 251 -0.54 -12.24 -2.20
C GLU A 251 0.30 -13.51 -2.26
N LEU A 252 0.36 -14.14 -3.43
CA LEU A 252 1.23 -15.26 -3.73
C LEU A 252 1.82 -15.10 -5.12
N GLY A 253 3.14 -15.18 -5.23
CA GLY A 253 3.84 -15.02 -6.49
C GLY A 253 5.00 -15.98 -6.68
N VAL A 254 5.40 -16.09 -7.91
CA VAL A 254 6.59 -16.83 -8.33
C VAL A 254 7.45 -15.94 -9.20
N ALA A 255 8.76 -15.98 -8.95
CA ALA A 255 9.77 -15.30 -9.74
C ALA A 255 10.73 -16.32 -10.32
N TYR A 256 11.11 -16.14 -11.58
CA TYR A 256 12.03 -16.99 -12.29
C TYR A 256 13.19 -16.18 -12.89
N ARG A 257 14.41 -16.62 -12.63
CA ARG A 257 15.61 -16.04 -13.21
C ARG A 257 15.88 -16.70 -14.57
N PHE A 258 15.63 -15.99 -15.64
CA PHE A 258 15.86 -16.44 -17.01
C PHE A 258 17.34 -16.46 -17.39
N ASN A 259 18.10 -15.48 -16.87
CA ASN A 259 19.56 -15.39 -17.04
C ASN A 259 20.18 -14.54 -15.92
N GLU A 260 21.48 -14.25 -15.99
CA GLU A 260 22.19 -13.49 -14.96
C GLU A 260 21.68 -12.06 -14.76
N LYS A 261 21.05 -11.48 -15.77
CA LYS A 261 20.58 -10.08 -15.76
C LYS A 261 19.07 -9.93 -15.62
N PHE A 262 18.30 -10.95 -16.03
CA PHE A 262 16.85 -10.80 -16.12
C PHE A 262 16.10 -11.81 -15.26
N VAL A 263 15.18 -11.28 -14.47
CA VAL A 263 14.22 -12.04 -13.66
C VAL A 263 12.82 -11.55 -13.99
N GLY A 264 11.91 -12.49 -14.25
CA GLY A 264 10.49 -12.20 -14.40
C GLY A 264 9.70 -12.75 -13.24
N PHE A 265 8.51 -12.22 -13.01
CA PHE A 265 7.60 -12.72 -11.98
C PHE A 265 6.14 -12.62 -12.41
N THR A 266 5.32 -13.44 -11.77
CA THR A 266 3.87 -13.30 -11.75
C THR A 266 3.40 -13.43 -10.30
N ALA A 267 2.33 -12.71 -9.94
CA ALA A 267 1.70 -12.86 -8.64
C ALA A 267 0.18 -12.74 -8.76
N PHE A 268 -0.50 -13.37 -7.81
CA PHE A 268 -1.94 -13.34 -7.63
C PHE A 268 -2.23 -12.71 -6.27
N GLY A 269 -3.19 -11.81 -6.23
CA GLY A 269 -3.70 -11.20 -5.02
C GLY A 269 -5.17 -11.53 -4.82
N TYR A 270 -5.58 -11.58 -3.59
CA TYR A 270 -6.97 -11.78 -3.19
C TYR A 270 -7.29 -10.98 -1.94
N GLU A 271 -8.43 -10.32 -1.95
CA GLU A 271 -9.02 -9.69 -0.79
C GLU A 271 -10.45 -10.18 -0.66
N LYS A 272 -10.78 -10.62 0.55
CA LYS A 272 -12.10 -11.18 0.84
C LYS A 272 -13.17 -10.08 0.80
N SER A 273 -14.29 -10.37 0.17
CA SER A 273 -15.51 -9.55 0.28
C SER A 273 -16.17 -9.76 1.64
N ASP A 274 -16.63 -8.67 2.25
CA ASP A 274 -17.39 -8.68 3.51
C ASP A 274 -18.89 -8.79 3.29
N ASN A 275 -19.36 -8.53 2.05
CA ASN A 275 -20.77 -8.57 1.64
C ASN A 275 -21.67 -7.60 2.47
N VAL A 276 -21.11 -6.48 2.91
CA VAL A 276 -21.83 -5.42 3.60
C VAL A 276 -21.84 -4.15 2.75
N PRO A 277 -22.79 -3.22 2.99
CA PRO A 277 -22.80 -1.95 2.28
C PRO A 277 -21.52 -1.15 2.47
N GLN A 278 -20.90 -0.73 1.39
CA GLN A 278 -19.58 -0.09 1.36
C GLN A 278 -19.66 1.43 1.47
N SER A 279 -18.59 2.02 2.00
CA SER A 279 -18.44 3.47 2.07
C SER A 279 -18.40 4.11 0.68
N GLY A 280 -18.98 5.31 0.54
CA GLY A 280 -18.82 6.11 -0.67
C GLY A 280 -17.38 6.47 -1.02
N PHE A 281 -16.45 6.42 -0.07
CA PHE A 281 -15.00 6.61 -0.32
C PHE A 281 -14.29 5.34 -0.83
N ALA A 282 -14.86 4.17 -0.60
CA ALA A 282 -14.34 2.87 -1.06
C ALA A 282 -15.50 2.04 -1.64
N PRO A 283 -16.05 2.40 -2.82
CA PRO A 283 -17.29 1.83 -3.36
C PRO A 283 -17.08 0.48 -4.07
N THR A 284 -16.24 -0.40 -3.52
CA THR A 284 -15.98 -1.76 -4.03
C THR A 284 -15.80 -2.71 -2.85
N ASP A 285 -16.07 -4.02 -3.04
CA ASP A 285 -16.01 -5.01 -1.97
C ASP A 285 -15.23 -6.25 -2.41
N GLY A 286 -14.05 -6.44 -1.81
CA GLY A 286 -13.13 -7.49 -2.19
C GLY A 286 -12.49 -7.31 -3.57
N GLN A 287 -11.47 -8.12 -3.88
CA GLN A 287 -10.79 -8.07 -5.18
C GLN A 287 -10.05 -9.36 -5.50
N PHE A 288 -9.77 -9.55 -6.77
CA PHE A 288 -8.80 -10.50 -7.29
C PHE A 288 -7.82 -9.78 -8.21
N ASP A 289 -6.52 -10.01 -7.98
CA ASP A 289 -5.42 -9.37 -8.71
C ASP A 289 -4.62 -10.39 -9.49
N ILE A 290 -4.14 -9.99 -10.66
CA ILE A 290 -3.06 -10.65 -11.35
C ILE A 290 -2.00 -9.62 -11.73
N SER A 291 -0.74 -9.92 -11.46
CA SER A 291 0.38 -9.05 -11.80
C SER A 291 1.48 -9.80 -12.53
N PHE A 292 2.11 -9.10 -13.45
CA PHE A 292 3.29 -9.54 -14.18
C PHE A 292 4.34 -8.43 -14.12
N GLY A 293 5.60 -8.85 -14.07
CA GLY A 293 6.67 -7.89 -14.08
C GLY A 293 8.03 -8.54 -14.29
N GLY A 294 9.04 -7.70 -14.32
CA GLY A 294 10.41 -8.15 -14.45
C GLY A 294 11.41 -7.13 -13.95
N GLN A 295 12.61 -7.61 -13.67
CA GLN A 295 13.75 -6.82 -13.24
C GLN A 295 14.94 -7.11 -14.14
N LEU A 296 15.58 -6.05 -14.61
CA LEU A 296 16.80 -6.09 -15.42
C LEU A 296 17.95 -5.48 -14.62
N ASP A 297 19.04 -6.23 -14.47
CA ASP A 297 20.33 -5.69 -14.02
C ASP A 297 21.02 -4.98 -15.19
N ILE A 298 21.20 -3.67 -15.05
CA ILE A 298 21.83 -2.83 -16.09
C ILE A 298 23.32 -2.52 -15.78
N GLY A 299 23.85 -3.19 -14.76
CA GLY A 299 25.25 -3.10 -14.37
C GLY A 299 25.56 -1.98 -13.38
N LYS A 300 26.77 -2.00 -12.82
CA LYS A 300 27.27 -1.03 -11.81
C LYS A 300 26.36 -0.89 -10.59
N GLY A 301 25.68 -1.98 -10.19
CA GLY A 301 24.76 -2.00 -9.06
C GLY A 301 23.37 -1.46 -9.36
N PHE A 302 23.11 -0.97 -10.60
CA PHE A 302 21.80 -0.49 -10.99
C PHE A 302 20.89 -1.60 -11.49
N LYS A 303 19.61 -1.55 -11.07
CA LYS A 303 18.55 -2.42 -11.57
C LYS A 303 17.31 -1.59 -11.92
N VAL A 304 16.64 -1.97 -12.98
CA VAL A 304 15.34 -1.42 -13.38
C VAL A 304 14.31 -2.54 -13.29
N ALA A 305 13.22 -2.30 -12.61
CA ALA A 305 12.08 -3.21 -12.57
C ALA A 305 10.82 -2.52 -13.08
N SER A 306 9.94 -3.28 -13.72
CA SER A 306 8.63 -2.81 -14.13
C SER A 306 7.58 -3.87 -13.89
N SER A 307 6.34 -3.42 -13.67
CA SER A 307 5.20 -4.31 -13.47
C SER A 307 3.89 -3.71 -13.99
N ILE A 308 2.98 -4.60 -14.32
CA ILE A 308 1.58 -4.30 -14.61
C ILE A 308 0.73 -5.19 -13.71
N LYS A 309 -0.29 -4.61 -13.10
CA LYS A 309 -1.28 -5.31 -12.26
C LYS A 309 -2.68 -4.96 -12.75
N TYR A 310 -3.49 -5.98 -12.96
CA TYR A 310 -4.92 -5.86 -13.20
C TYR A 310 -5.67 -6.41 -11.99
N SER A 311 -6.59 -5.61 -11.44
CA SER A 311 -7.45 -5.96 -10.33
C SER A 311 -8.90 -5.97 -10.80
N LYS A 312 -9.57 -7.10 -10.70
CA LYS A 312 -11.03 -7.18 -10.76
C LYS A 312 -11.57 -6.89 -9.37
N ARG A 313 -12.32 -5.81 -9.24
CA ARG A 313 -12.98 -5.43 -7.97
C ARG A 313 -14.33 -6.09 -7.86
N GLY A 314 -14.69 -6.47 -6.64
CA GLY A 314 -16.01 -7.02 -6.35
C GLY A 314 -17.12 -5.97 -6.42
N ASP A 315 -18.32 -6.46 -6.66
CA ASP A 315 -19.53 -5.65 -6.66
C ASP A 315 -19.85 -5.17 -5.25
N SER A 316 -20.45 -4.01 -5.13
CA SER A 316 -20.86 -3.44 -3.84
C SER A 316 -22.19 -2.75 -3.90
N ILE A 317 -22.76 -2.53 -2.72
CA ILE A 317 -23.90 -1.64 -2.49
C ILE A 317 -23.43 -0.52 -1.58
N LEU A 318 -23.78 0.74 -1.88
CA LEU A 318 -23.36 1.86 -1.06
C LEU A 318 -24.18 1.96 0.23
N SER A 319 -23.47 2.31 1.33
CA SER A 319 -24.05 2.70 2.62
C SER A 319 -24.37 4.19 2.69
N SER A 320 -23.63 5.02 1.94
CA SER A 320 -23.69 6.48 1.95
C SER A 320 -23.71 7.04 0.52
N VAL A 321 -23.81 8.36 0.36
CA VAL A 321 -23.91 9.09 -0.93
C VAL A 321 -25.18 8.77 -1.71
N ALA A 322 -25.44 7.53 -2.05
CA ALA A 322 -26.64 7.00 -2.67
C ALA A 322 -26.93 5.62 -2.08
N PRO A 323 -27.48 5.53 -0.86
CA PRO A 323 -27.69 4.26 -0.16
C PRO A 323 -28.51 3.28 -1.00
N GLY A 324 -28.02 2.03 -1.10
CA GLY A 324 -28.65 0.99 -1.92
C GLY A 324 -28.21 1.00 -3.39
N ALA A 325 -27.45 2.00 -3.86
CA ALA A 325 -26.92 2.00 -5.22
C ALA A 325 -25.85 0.93 -5.39
N ARG A 326 -25.96 0.18 -6.50
CA ARG A 326 -25.04 -0.91 -6.85
C ARG A 326 -23.91 -0.38 -7.72
N PHE A 327 -22.71 -0.82 -7.39
CA PHE A 327 -21.49 -0.67 -8.18
C PHE A 327 -21.02 -2.04 -8.64
N ASP A 328 -20.78 -2.20 -9.94
CA ASP A 328 -20.47 -3.46 -10.59
C ASP A 328 -19.48 -3.26 -11.76
N ASP A 329 -18.95 -4.37 -12.29
CA ASP A 329 -17.93 -4.35 -13.33
C ASP A 329 -16.69 -3.50 -13.02
N ASN A 330 -16.33 -3.43 -11.75
CA ASN A 330 -15.25 -2.60 -11.27
C ASN A 330 -13.88 -3.23 -11.56
N SER A 331 -12.93 -2.43 -11.99
CA SER A 331 -11.56 -2.87 -12.25
C SER A 331 -10.55 -1.76 -12.00
N VAL A 332 -9.30 -2.14 -11.79
CA VAL A 332 -8.17 -1.22 -11.64
C VAL A 332 -6.99 -1.73 -12.44
N LEU A 333 -6.36 -0.85 -13.21
CA LEU A 333 -5.09 -1.12 -13.87
C LEU A 333 -4.00 -0.30 -13.19
N THR A 334 -2.92 -0.95 -12.77
CA THR A 334 -1.74 -0.29 -12.20
C THR A 334 -0.52 -0.65 -13.01
N VAL A 335 0.29 0.34 -13.37
CA VAL A 335 1.61 0.17 -13.96
C VAL A 335 2.65 0.82 -13.07
N GLY A 336 3.83 0.21 -12.98
CA GLY A 336 4.89 0.74 -12.13
C GLY A 336 6.28 0.50 -12.71
N ILE A 337 7.19 1.39 -12.35
CA ILE A 337 8.62 1.29 -12.65
C ILE A 337 9.41 1.60 -11.37
N LYS A 338 10.48 0.84 -11.15
CA LYS A 338 11.44 1.04 -10.07
C LYS A 338 12.85 1.09 -10.62
N LEU A 339 13.60 2.11 -10.23
CA LEU A 339 15.05 2.16 -10.38
C LEU A 339 15.68 1.97 -9.00
N SER A 340 16.65 1.10 -8.90
CA SER A 340 17.38 0.88 -7.65
C SER A 340 18.88 0.78 -7.89
N LYS A 341 19.65 1.05 -6.84
CA LYS A 341 21.11 0.95 -6.85
C LYS A 341 21.62 0.37 -5.54
N SER A 342 22.46 -0.65 -5.64
CA SER A 342 23.34 -1.13 -4.56
C SER A 342 24.75 -0.52 -4.76
N PHE A 343 25.33 0.00 -3.68
CA PHE A 343 26.64 0.71 -3.69
C PHE A 343 27.76 -0.20 -3.19
#